data_529de86d888c426e07cc47a876a77ff8
#
_entry.id   529de86d888c426e07cc47a876a77ff8
#
_cell.length_a   1.000
_cell.length_b   1.000
_cell.length_c   1.000
_cell.angle_alpha   90.00
_cell.angle_beta   90.00
_cell.angle_gamma   90.00
#
_symmetry.space_group_name_H-M   'P 1'
#
loop_
_entity.id
_entity.type
_entity.pdbx_description
1 polymer ?
#
loop_
_entity_poly.entity_id
_entity_poly.type
_entity_poly.pdbx_seq_one_letter_code
_entity_poly.pdbx_strand_id
1 'polypeptide(L)'
;MLVNNAGTAIPKSFEEATQEEMDRVIDINVRGVFATTQAALKHMKDGGRIIMVGSAVGERAVAPGLVPYAATKGAVKMFTQALSREVGSRGITVNNVQPGPIDTDLNPASGDWAVPQKAATALDRYGHVDEIAAMVAFVAGPESSYITGANLTVDGGMNA
;
A
#
# COMPACT_ATOMS: atom_id res chain seq x y z
N MET A 1 -5.87 10.93 -12.82
CA MET A 1 -5.73 9.89 -11.78
C MET A 1 -4.29 9.39 -11.76
N LEU A 2 -3.76 9.12 -10.56
CA LEU A 2 -2.48 8.44 -10.34
C LEU A 2 -2.72 7.24 -9.43
N VAL A 3 -2.15 6.08 -9.77
CA VAL A 3 -2.11 4.90 -8.89
C VAL A 3 -0.63 4.55 -8.64
N ASN A 4 -0.17 4.72 -7.41
CA ASN A 4 1.16 4.32 -6.97
C ASN A 4 1.10 2.86 -6.51
N ASN A 5 1.25 1.94 -7.45
CA ASN A 5 1.18 0.50 -7.21
C ASN A 5 2.56 -0.18 -7.08
N ALA A 6 3.58 0.36 -7.74
CA ALA A 6 4.91 -0.23 -7.71
C ALA A 6 5.43 -0.39 -6.27
N GLY A 7 5.94 -1.56 -5.96
CA GLY A 7 6.47 -1.86 -4.64
C GLY A 7 7.29 -3.14 -4.63
N THR A 8 8.17 -3.25 -3.64
CA THR A 8 8.99 -4.44 -3.43
C THR A 8 9.11 -4.75 -1.94
N ALA A 9 9.39 -6.00 -1.62
CA ALA A 9 9.74 -6.47 -0.29
C ALA A 9 10.97 -7.38 -0.37
N ILE A 10 11.79 -7.34 0.65
CA ILE A 10 12.92 -8.26 0.81
C ILE A 10 12.76 -8.89 2.20
N PRO A 11 12.08 -10.06 2.30
CA PRO A 11 11.88 -10.75 3.56
C PRO A 11 13.22 -11.30 4.06
N LYS A 12 13.72 -10.70 5.15
CA LYS A 12 15.01 -11.04 5.76
C LYS A 12 15.06 -10.49 7.18
N SER A 13 15.81 -11.14 8.09
CA SER A 13 16.03 -10.56 9.41
C SER A 13 16.71 -9.17 9.27
N PHE A 14 16.37 -8.24 10.13
CA PHE A 14 16.89 -6.88 10.03
C PHE A 14 18.41 -6.83 10.22
N GLU A 15 18.93 -7.71 11.03
CA GLU A 15 20.37 -7.86 11.30
C GLU A 15 21.15 -8.32 10.06
N GLU A 16 20.53 -9.16 9.22
CA GLU A 16 21.16 -9.71 8.01
C GLU A 16 20.90 -8.88 6.75
N ALA A 17 19.94 -7.95 6.82
CA ALA A 17 19.61 -7.08 5.69
C ALA A 17 20.77 -6.15 5.37
N THR A 18 21.24 -6.16 4.13
CA THR A 18 22.30 -5.26 3.68
C THR A 18 21.77 -3.85 3.49
N GLN A 19 22.68 -2.86 3.55
CA GLN A 19 22.31 -1.46 3.28
C GLN A 19 21.70 -1.31 1.87
N GLU A 20 22.26 -1.99 0.88
CA GLU A 20 21.76 -1.97 -0.51
C GLU A 20 20.32 -2.52 -0.62
N GLU A 21 20.03 -3.61 0.09
CA GLU A 21 18.67 -4.18 0.14
C GLU A 21 17.69 -3.21 0.81
N MET A 22 18.08 -2.56 1.91
CA MET A 22 17.26 -1.56 2.58
C MET A 22 17.03 -0.33 1.70
N ASP A 23 18.08 0.19 1.08
CA ASP A 23 18.01 1.35 0.17
C ASP A 23 17.08 1.03 -1.01
N ARG A 24 17.16 -0.15 -1.60
CA ARG A 24 16.26 -0.58 -2.69
C ARG A 24 14.79 -0.55 -2.27
N VAL A 25 14.47 -1.06 -1.07
CA VAL A 25 13.08 -1.05 -0.58
C VAL A 25 12.60 0.39 -0.35
N ILE A 26 13.45 1.26 0.21
CA ILE A 26 13.13 2.67 0.45
C ILE A 26 12.98 3.43 -0.89
N ASP A 27 13.89 3.21 -1.82
CA ASP A 27 13.89 3.89 -3.11
C ASP A 27 12.61 3.59 -3.91
N ILE A 28 12.20 2.34 -3.95
CA ILE A 28 11.00 1.96 -4.70
C ILE A 28 9.74 2.37 -3.94
N ASN A 29 9.62 2.01 -2.66
CA ASN A 29 8.36 2.15 -1.93
C ASN A 29 8.10 3.56 -1.39
N VAL A 30 9.12 4.40 -1.24
CA VAL A 30 8.99 5.75 -0.69
C VAL A 30 9.43 6.81 -1.69
N ARG A 31 10.71 6.82 -2.11
CA ARG A 31 11.20 7.85 -3.03
C ARG A 31 10.50 7.82 -4.37
N GLY A 32 10.21 6.61 -4.90
CA GLY A 32 9.42 6.43 -6.11
C GLY A 32 8.02 7.02 -5.98
N VAL A 33 7.33 6.76 -4.86
CA VAL A 33 6.01 7.33 -4.57
C VAL A 33 6.05 8.86 -4.52
N PHE A 34 7.07 9.44 -3.86
CA PHE A 34 7.22 10.89 -3.78
C PHE A 34 7.46 11.51 -5.15
N ALA A 35 8.40 10.95 -5.92
CA ALA A 35 8.77 11.46 -7.23
C ALA A 35 7.61 11.40 -8.22
N THR A 36 6.91 10.26 -8.32
CA THR A 36 5.77 10.10 -9.23
C THR A 36 4.60 10.98 -8.83
N THR A 37 4.32 11.11 -7.54
CA THR A 37 3.23 11.96 -7.04
C THR A 37 3.52 13.43 -7.28
N GLN A 38 4.75 13.89 -6.98
CA GLN A 38 5.15 15.28 -7.23
C GLN A 38 5.08 15.63 -8.72
N ALA A 39 5.55 14.75 -9.59
CA ALA A 39 5.47 14.94 -11.04
C ALA A 39 4.02 14.97 -11.53
N ALA A 40 3.17 14.06 -11.07
CA ALA A 40 1.77 13.98 -11.45
C ALA A 40 0.97 15.22 -11.03
N LEU A 41 1.23 15.76 -9.81
CA LEU A 41 0.52 16.93 -9.28
C LEU A 41 0.72 18.19 -10.14
N LYS A 42 1.84 18.34 -10.86
CA LYS A 42 2.10 19.44 -11.77
C LYS A 42 1.15 19.45 -12.98
N HIS A 43 0.58 18.30 -13.31
CA HIS A 43 -0.29 18.12 -14.48
C HIS A 43 -1.72 17.70 -14.09
N MET A 44 -1.94 17.39 -12.81
CA MET A 44 -3.25 16.93 -12.34
C MET A 44 -4.22 18.11 -12.24
N LYS A 45 -5.38 17.98 -12.88
CA LYS A 45 -6.47 18.93 -12.76
C LYS A 45 -7.20 18.78 -11.43
N ASP A 46 -7.96 19.79 -11.06
CA ASP A 46 -8.83 19.74 -9.88
C ASP A 46 -9.84 18.58 -9.97
N GLY A 47 -10.23 18.05 -8.86
CA GLY A 47 -11.07 16.84 -8.79
C GLY A 47 -10.31 15.54 -9.10
N GLY A 48 -8.97 15.58 -9.15
CA GLY A 48 -8.11 14.41 -9.39
C GLY A 48 -8.20 13.34 -8.33
N ARG A 49 -7.61 12.18 -8.61
CA ARG A 49 -7.54 11.02 -7.70
C ARG A 49 -6.09 10.54 -7.60
N ILE A 50 -5.60 10.39 -6.37
CA ILE A 50 -4.30 9.78 -6.07
C ILE A 50 -4.55 8.60 -5.15
N ILE A 51 -4.12 7.42 -5.57
CA ILE A 51 -4.34 6.17 -4.87
C ILE A 51 -2.98 5.51 -4.63
N MET A 52 -2.70 5.23 -3.37
CA MET A 52 -1.54 4.45 -2.96
C MET A 52 -1.94 2.99 -2.80
N VAL A 53 -1.08 2.07 -3.19
CA VAL A 53 -1.18 0.67 -2.80
C VAL A 53 -0.19 0.41 -1.67
N GLY A 54 -0.72 0.53 -0.46
CA GLY A 54 0.01 0.31 0.79
C GLY A 54 0.21 -1.16 1.12
N SER A 55 -0.07 -1.49 2.37
CA SER A 55 -0.14 -2.86 2.89
C SER A 55 -0.76 -2.85 4.29
N ALA A 56 -1.46 -3.89 4.67
CA ALA A 56 -1.91 -4.15 6.04
C ALA A 56 -0.73 -4.14 7.04
N VAL A 57 0.47 -4.54 6.58
CA VAL A 57 1.72 -4.50 7.38
C VAL A 57 2.14 -3.07 7.74
N GLY A 58 1.70 -2.06 7.01
CA GLY A 58 1.90 -0.65 7.36
C GLY A 58 1.08 -0.17 8.56
N GLU A 59 0.06 -0.94 8.97
CA GLU A 59 -0.71 -0.72 10.21
C GLU A 59 -0.15 -1.54 11.36
N ARG A 60 0.08 -2.82 11.13
CA ARG A 60 0.50 -3.78 12.14
C ARG A 60 1.48 -4.77 11.53
N ALA A 61 2.69 -4.84 12.07
CA ALA A 61 3.66 -5.86 11.71
C ALA A 61 3.26 -7.20 12.34
N VAL A 62 2.95 -8.19 11.50
CA VAL A 62 2.41 -9.49 11.94
C VAL A 62 3.45 -10.61 11.91
N ALA A 63 4.64 -10.36 11.35
CA ALA A 63 5.70 -11.36 11.22
C ALA A 63 7.08 -10.71 11.28
N PRO A 64 8.12 -11.44 11.72
CA PRO A 64 9.51 -11.00 11.60
C PRO A 64 9.96 -10.93 10.13
N GLY A 65 11.11 -10.31 9.89
CA GLY A 65 11.73 -10.26 8.56
C GLY A 65 11.17 -9.18 7.62
N LEU A 66 10.28 -8.30 8.09
CA LEU A 66 9.62 -7.28 7.27
C LEU A 66 9.94 -5.84 7.71
N VAL A 67 10.98 -5.62 8.53
CA VAL A 67 11.23 -4.29 9.13
C VAL A 67 11.34 -3.16 8.09
N PRO A 68 12.20 -3.23 7.04
CA PRO A 68 12.28 -2.16 6.05
C PRO A 68 10.97 -1.99 5.27
N TYR A 69 10.32 -3.10 4.91
CA TYR A 69 9.05 -3.08 4.19
C TYR A 69 7.93 -2.42 5.02
N ALA A 70 7.75 -2.87 6.27
CA ALA A 70 6.73 -2.32 7.17
C ALA A 70 6.94 -0.81 7.39
N ALA A 71 8.19 -0.38 7.61
CA ALA A 71 8.54 1.03 7.75
C ALA A 71 8.15 1.85 6.51
N THR A 72 8.43 1.33 5.30
CA THR A 72 8.05 2.02 4.05
C THR A 72 6.53 2.09 3.86
N LYS A 73 5.79 1.06 4.23
CA LYS A 73 4.33 1.06 4.12
C LYS A 73 3.66 1.95 5.19
N GLY A 74 4.27 2.07 6.38
CA GLY A 74 3.91 3.07 7.37
C GLY A 74 4.17 4.51 6.88
N ALA A 75 5.28 4.73 6.17
CA ALA A 75 5.57 6.02 5.54
C ALA A 75 4.52 6.39 4.48
N VAL A 76 4.11 5.45 3.62
CA VAL A 76 3.05 5.65 2.62
C VAL A 76 1.71 5.99 3.28
N LYS A 77 1.38 5.35 4.41
CA LYS A 77 0.20 5.66 5.21
C LYS A 77 0.18 7.13 5.64
N MET A 78 1.25 7.61 6.27
CA MET A 78 1.34 8.99 6.73
C MET A 78 1.44 9.99 5.58
N PHE A 79 2.14 9.65 4.52
CA PHE A 79 2.20 10.46 3.30
C PHE A 79 0.80 10.69 2.71
N THR A 80 -0.05 9.66 2.66
CA THR A 80 -1.43 9.76 2.21
C THR A 80 -2.22 10.79 3.02
N GLN A 81 -2.13 10.72 4.34
CA GLN A 81 -2.83 11.64 5.23
C GLN A 81 -2.32 13.09 5.09
N ALA A 82 -1.01 13.28 5.07
CA ALA A 82 -0.42 14.60 4.95
C ALA A 82 -0.77 15.25 3.60
N LEU A 83 -0.59 14.51 2.50
CA LEU A 83 -0.88 15.02 1.17
C LEU A 83 -2.36 15.35 0.96
N SER A 84 -3.27 14.57 1.54
CA SER A 84 -4.71 14.85 1.46
C SER A 84 -5.08 16.22 2.01
N ARG A 85 -4.38 16.68 3.06
CA ARG A 85 -4.57 18.03 3.64
C ARG A 85 -4.07 19.14 2.73
N GLU A 86 -2.97 18.86 2.02
CA GLU A 86 -2.34 19.85 1.15
C GLU A 86 -3.13 20.08 -0.14
N VAL A 87 -3.67 19.02 -0.75
CA VAL A 87 -4.33 19.11 -2.06
C VAL A 87 -5.87 19.13 -2.00
N GLY A 88 -6.44 19.03 -0.81
CA GLY A 88 -7.89 18.94 -0.61
C GLY A 88 -8.66 20.16 -1.15
N SER A 89 -8.10 21.37 -1.05
CA SER A 89 -8.71 22.59 -1.62
C SER A 89 -8.89 22.56 -3.13
N ARG A 90 -8.15 21.69 -3.84
CA ARG A 90 -8.30 21.42 -5.26
C ARG A 90 -9.31 20.30 -5.56
N GLY A 91 -10.03 19.80 -4.57
CA GLY A 91 -10.92 18.65 -4.72
C GLY A 91 -10.20 17.34 -5.07
N ILE A 92 -8.87 17.30 -4.94
CA ILE A 92 -8.08 16.10 -5.18
C ILE A 92 -8.18 15.20 -3.95
N THR A 93 -8.61 13.95 -4.14
CA THR A 93 -8.61 12.96 -3.06
C THR A 93 -7.33 12.13 -3.09
N VAL A 94 -6.82 11.79 -1.91
CA VAL A 94 -5.63 10.95 -1.73
C VAL A 94 -5.98 9.85 -0.75
N ASN A 95 -5.96 8.60 -1.21
CA ASN A 95 -6.32 7.44 -0.39
C ASN A 95 -5.30 6.33 -0.53
N ASN A 96 -5.21 5.49 0.49
CA ASN A 96 -4.31 4.36 0.57
C ASN A 96 -5.13 3.06 0.70
N VAL A 97 -5.07 2.20 -0.30
CA VAL A 97 -5.60 0.84 -0.22
C VAL A 97 -4.51 -0.04 0.41
N GLN A 98 -4.86 -0.78 1.45
CA GLN A 98 -3.93 -1.60 2.24
C GLN A 98 -4.28 -3.08 2.11
N PRO A 99 -3.69 -3.79 1.13
CA PRO A 99 -3.90 -5.22 0.96
C PRO A 99 -3.32 -6.03 2.12
N GLY A 100 -3.99 -7.13 2.45
CA GLY A 100 -3.42 -8.26 3.19
C GLY A 100 -2.62 -9.20 2.28
N PRO A 101 -2.56 -10.50 2.61
CA PRO A 101 -1.94 -11.51 1.74
C PRO A 101 -2.78 -11.69 0.47
N ILE A 102 -2.23 -11.30 -0.66
CA ILE A 102 -2.85 -11.41 -1.98
C ILE A 102 -2.00 -12.33 -2.85
N ASP A 103 -2.65 -13.23 -3.58
CA ASP A 103 -1.99 -14.14 -4.51
C ASP A 103 -1.45 -13.38 -5.72
N THR A 104 -0.13 -13.24 -5.77
CA THR A 104 0.62 -12.50 -6.78
C THR A 104 2.00 -13.12 -6.98
N ASP A 105 2.70 -12.75 -8.05
CA ASP A 105 4.09 -13.17 -8.28
C ASP A 105 5.03 -12.78 -7.11
N LEU A 106 4.75 -11.66 -6.42
CA LEU A 106 5.54 -11.22 -5.27
C LEU A 106 5.26 -12.04 -4.01
N ASN A 107 4.04 -12.56 -3.86
CA ASN A 107 3.59 -13.30 -2.67
C ASN A 107 2.62 -14.43 -3.09
N PRO A 108 3.14 -15.50 -3.73
CA PRO A 108 2.30 -16.57 -4.23
C PRO A 108 1.63 -17.37 -3.10
N ALA A 109 0.36 -17.71 -3.29
CA ALA A 109 -0.44 -18.49 -2.33
C ALA A 109 0.03 -19.96 -2.19
N SER A 110 1.01 -20.38 -3.01
CA SER A 110 1.69 -21.68 -2.96
C SER A 110 3.13 -21.58 -2.39
N GLY A 111 3.58 -20.39 -1.98
CA GLY A 111 4.93 -20.17 -1.46
C GLY A 111 5.10 -20.61 0.01
N ASP A 112 6.34 -20.56 0.49
CA ASP A 112 6.71 -21.01 1.86
C ASP A 112 5.97 -20.24 2.97
N TRP A 113 5.58 -19.01 2.71
CA TRP A 113 4.82 -18.15 3.63
C TRP A 113 3.31 -18.30 3.54
N ALA A 114 2.81 -19.12 2.61
CA ALA A 114 1.37 -19.21 2.33
C ALA A 114 0.56 -19.70 3.53
N VAL A 115 1.01 -20.75 4.21
CA VAL A 115 0.29 -21.35 5.34
C VAL A 115 0.13 -20.35 6.49
N PRO A 116 1.21 -19.76 7.05
CA PRO A 116 1.08 -18.81 8.14
C PRO A 116 0.35 -17.53 7.77
N GLN A 117 0.49 -17.04 6.54
CA GLN A 117 -0.23 -15.83 6.10
C GLN A 117 -1.74 -16.09 5.96
N LYS A 118 -2.12 -17.23 5.42
CA LYS A 118 -3.51 -17.67 5.32
C LYS A 118 -4.15 -17.78 6.71
N ALA A 119 -3.49 -18.47 7.63
CA ALA A 119 -3.95 -18.64 9.01
C ALA A 119 -4.03 -17.31 9.80
N ALA A 120 -3.31 -16.28 9.39
CA ALA A 120 -3.37 -14.96 10.00
C ALA A 120 -4.61 -14.15 9.56
N THR A 121 -5.35 -14.58 8.53
CA THR A 121 -6.58 -13.91 8.08
C THR A 121 -7.82 -14.54 8.72
N ALA A 122 -8.81 -13.72 9.07
CA ALA A 122 -10.07 -14.24 9.60
C ALA A 122 -10.86 -15.07 8.55
N LEU A 123 -10.64 -14.78 7.25
CA LEU A 123 -11.27 -15.52 6.15
C LEU A 123 -10.54 -16.82 5.77
N ASP A 124 -9.42 -17.15 6.43
CA ASP A 124 -8.59 -18.35 6.21
C ASP A 124 -8.22 -18.58 4.73
N ARG A 125 -7.94 -17.51 4.01
CA ARG A 125 -7.52 -17.56 2.60
C ARG A 125 -6.70 -16.34 2.20
N TYR A 126 -5.95 -16.49 1.11
CA TYR A 126 -5.44 -15.35 0.37
C TYR A 126 -6.58 -14.59 -0.33
N GLY A 127 -6.42 -13.28 -0.44
CA GLY A 127 -7.25 -12.48 -1.34
C GLY A 127 -6.82 -12.67 -2.80
N HIS A 128 -7.72 -12.31 -3.72
CA HIS A 128 -7.45 -12.27 -5.15
C HIS A 128 -7.16 -10.84 -5.61
N VAL A 129 -6.39 -10.68 -6.67
CA VAL A 129 -6.02 -9.35 -7.21
C VAL A 129 -7.25 -8.50 -7.55
N ASP A 130 -8.34 -9.13 -8.00
CA ASP A 130 -9.60 -8.44 -8.33
C ASP A 130 -10.27 -7.83 -7.10
N GLU A 131 -10.08 -8.39 -5.91
CA GLU A 131 -10.64 -7.83 -4.67
C GLU A 131 -9.96 -6.50 -4.32
N ILE A 132 -8.67 -6.38 -4.60
CA ILE A 132 -7.93 -5.13 -4.46
C ILE A 132 -8.27 -4.16 -5.57
N ALA A 133 -8.35 -4.64 -6.82
CA ALA A 133 -8.73 -3.83 -7.97
C ALA A 133 -10.11 -3.21 -7.81
N ALA A 134 -11.08 -3.93 -7.24
CA ALA A 134 -12.42 -3.43 -6.94
C ALA A 134 -12.38 -2.23 -5.96
N MET A 135 -11.57 -2.30 -4.89
CA MET A 135 -11.40 -1.18 -3.96
C MET A 135 -10.71 0.01 -4.64
N VAL A 136 -9.68 -0.24 -5.44
CA VAL A 136 -8.99 0.82 -6.20
C VAL A 136 -9.97 1.49 -7.17
N ALA A 137 -10.80 0.71 -7.88
CA ALA A 137 -11.81 1.22 -8.79
C ALA A 137 -12.87 2.08 -8.06
N PHE A 138 -13.32 1.64 -6.88
CA PHE A 138 -14.26 2.38 -6.04
C PHE A 138 -13.69 3.74 -5.62
N VAL A 139 -12.46 3.79 -5.09
CA VAL A 139 -11.87 5.07 -4.66
C VAL A 139 -11.42 5.96 -5.82
N ALA A 140 -11.35 5.42 -7.03
CA ALA A 140 -11.15 6.18 -8.26
C ALA A 140 -12.45 6.84 -8.78
N GLY A 141 -13.59 6.28 -8.40
CA GLY A 141 -14.92 6.68 -8.88
C GLY A 141 -15.47 7.96 -8.23
N PRO A 142 -16.56 8.47 -8.77
CA PRO A 142 -17.24 9.65 -8.23
C PRO A 142 -17.93 9.38 -6.88
N GLU A 143 -18.34 8.15 -6.61
CA GLU A 143 -19.03 7.75 -5.38
C GLU A 143 -18.16 7.93 -4.12
N SER A 144 -16.84 7.94 -4.29
CA SER A 144 -15.87 8.12 -3.21
C SER A 144 -15.40 9.57 -3.03
N SER A 145 -16.11 10.53 -3.61
CA SER A 145 -15.68 11.95 -3.66
C SER A 145 -15.47 12.61 -2.29
N TYR A 146 -16.04 12.04 -1.22
CA TYR A 146 -15.86 12.52 0.15
C TYR A 146 -14.89 11.66 0.97
N ILE A 147 -14.20 10.70 0.32
CA ILE A 147 -13.18 9.86 0.96
C ILE A 147 -11.79 10.41 0.59
N THR A 148 -11.08 10.97 1.57
CA THR A 148 -9.70 11.43 1.40
C THR A 148 -8.91 11.30 2.69
N GLY A 149 -7.60 11.02 2.58
CA GLY A 149 -6.72 10.74 3.71
C GLY A 149 -6.98 9.38 4.36
N ALA A 150 -7.82 8.56 3.76
CA ALA A 150 -8.22 7.27 4.32
C ALA A 150 -7.18 6.17 4.04
N ASN A 151 -7.06 5.26 5.03
CA ASN A 151 -6.36 3.99 4.89
C ASN A 151 -7.42 2.89 4.87
N LEU A 152 -7.63 2.31 3.70
CA LEU A 152 -8.71 1.37 3.42
C LEU A 152 -8.14 -0.05 3.38
N THR A 153 -8.33 -0.77 4.46
CA THR A 153 -7.80 -2.12 4.62
C THR A 153 -8.66 -3.14 3.88
N VAL A 154 -8.01 -3.99 3.08
CA VAL A 154 -8.61 -5.11 2.33
C VAL A 154 -7.72 -6.32 2.56
N ASP A 155 -7.85 -6.95 3.73
CA ASP A 155 -6.86 -7.90 4.25
C ASP A 155 -7.45 -9.22 4.77
N GLY A 156 -8.74 -9.46 4.53
CA GLY A 156 -9.40 -10.68 5.02
C GLY A 156 -9.50 -10.76 6.54
N GLY A 157 -9.41 -9.62 7.25
CA GLY A 157 -9.45 -9.55 8.70
C GLY A 157 -8.11 -9.85 9.39
N MET A 158 -6.99 -9.70 8.69
CA MET A 158 -5.65 -9.93 9.25
C MET A 158 -5.31 -8.97 10.39
N ASN A 159 -5.81 -7.75 10.34
CA ASN A 159 -5.58 -6.69 11.33
C ASN A 159 -6.77 -6.44 12.28
N ALA A 160 -7.78 -7.29 12.22
CA ALA A 160 -8.96 -7.19 13.09
C ALA A 160 -8.65 -7.57 14.54
#